data_acabf0b8ec60f4f33988135b6e9be82f
#
_entry.id   acabf0b8ec60f4f33988135b6e9be82f
#
_cell.length_a   1.000
_cell.length_b   1.000
_cell.length_c   1.000
_cell.angle_alpha   90.00
_cell.angle_beta   90.00
_cell.angle_gamma   90.00
#
_symmetry.space_group_name_H-M   'P 1'
#
loop_
_entity.id
_entity.type
_entity.pdbx_description
1 polymer ?
#
loop_
_entity_poly.entity_id
_entity_poly.type
_entity_poly.pdbx_seq_one_letter_code
_entity_poly.pdbx_strand_id
1 'polypeptide(L)'
;MKRRRIALAAAALVAGALGLSGFRAHPSARHATVVPQHVHDPVRLPDPRPPHAARPPQFVVVSFDGSGGSRLWVYWRGVARRARAHFTFFVSGVYLLDWSRRTLYRPPRHSPGRSDIGFALDDEGGPEAMLRQIAAAYLEGHEIGTHYNGHFCAPYAGSVGEWSAADWSDELSQFDKLLFDTNRFELPFGPGEVVGGRTPCLQGDLSILYPVLARRGFRYDTSRQARLGTWPSRILGIWSVPLLEIPFVGHTFRVVSMDYNLLANQVGESPASIEHETYASLLGAFRTSYRGNRAPLSIGFHFETWDAWAYDHALTRFLVKVCRRPDVRCASDRELVDWLDASVRGS
;
A
#
# COMPACT_ATOMS: atom_id res chain seq x y z
N MET A 1 -60.97 1.87 -30.60
CA MET A 1 -60.19 2.05 -29.36
C MET A 1 -58.97 1.16 -29.41
N LYS A 2 -57.80 1.68 -29.83
CA LYS A 2 -56.54 0.95 -30.00
C LYS A 2 -55.65 1.30 -28.83
N ARG A 3 -55.39 0.32 -27.93
CA ARG A 3 -54.38 0.44 -26.86
C ARG A 3 -53.00 0.23 -27.47
N ARG A 4 -52.17 1.24 -27.46
CA ARG A 4 -50.75 1.18 -27.82
C ARG A 4 -49.99 0.50 -26.69
N ARG A 5 -49.35 -0.63 -27.00
CA ARG A 5 -48.31 -1.21 -26.20
C ARG A 5 -47.04 -0.40 -26.45
N ILE A 6 -46.55 0.30 -25.43
CA ILE A 6 -45.24 0.94 -25.45
C ILE A 6 -44.27 -0.12 -24.91
N ALA A 7 -43.31 -0.46 -25.76
CA ALA A 7 -42.25 -1.43 -25.47
C ALA A 7 -41.29 -0.86 -24.44
N LEU A 8 -41.09 -1.56 -23.33
CA LEU A 8 -39.94 -1.44 -22.47
C LEU A 8 -38.76 -2.15 -23.17
N ALA A 9 -37.98 -1.40 -23.89
CA ALA A 9 -36.71 -1.85 -24.46
C ALA A 9 -35.69 -0.71 -24.36
N ALA A 10 -35.25 -0.36 -23.18
CA ALA A 10 -34.13 0.53 -22.96
C ALA A 10 -33.65 0.47 -21.53
N ALA A 11 -33.19 -0.68 -21.09
CA ALA A 11 -32.51 -0.80 -19.79
C ALA A 11 -31.41 -1.89 -19.78
N ALA A 12 -30.79 -2.14 -20.93
CA ALA A 12 -29.77 -3.18 -21.06
C ALA A 12 -28.46 -2.67 -21.68
N LEU A 13 -28.20 -1.36 -21.71
CA LEU A 13 -27.02 -0.83 -22.42
C LEU A 13 -26.26 0.28 -21.66
N VAL A 14 -26.34 0.33 -20.34
CA VAL A 14 -25.50 1.22 -19.54
C VAL A 14 -24.64 0.46 -18.51
N ALA A 15 -24.70 -0.86 -18.49
CA ALA A 15 -23.85 -1.70 -17.63
C ALA A 15 -22.48 -2.03 -18.25
N GLY A 16 -22.10 -1.39 -19.34
CA GLY A 16 -20.88 -1.71 -20.09
C GLY A 16 -19.76 -0.67 -20.03
N ALA A 17 -19.89 0.41 -19.26
CA ALA A 17 -18.89 1.49 -19.25
C ALA A 17 -18.46 1.94 -17.85
N LEU A 18 -18.91 1.30 -16.80
CA LEU A 18 -18.20 1.34 -15.54
C LEU A 18 -17.13 0.25 -15.63
N GLY A 19 -15.93 0.64 -16.03
CA GLY A 19 -14.73 -0.13 -15.83
C GLY A 19 -14.57 -0.34 -14.34
N LEU A 20 -15.29 -1.31 -13.82
CA LEU A 20 -14.91 -1.98 -12.61
C LEU A 20 -13.55 -2.60 -12.91
N SER A 21 -12.48 -1.86 -12.63
CA SER A 21 -11.23 -2.46 -12.23
C SER A 21 -11.48 -3.17 -10.89
N GLY A 22 -12.60 -3.88 -10.84
CA GLY A 22 -12.86 -4.85 -9.83
C GLY A 22 -11.85 -5.95 -10.04
N PHE A 23 -10.99 -6.18 -9.09
CA PHE A 23 -10.57 -7.52 -8.80
C PHE A 23 -11.86 -8.35 -8.73
N ARG A 24 -12.25 -8.95 -9.84
CA ARG A 24 -13.23 -10.02 -9.79
C ARG A 24 -12.57 -11.07 -8.91
N ALA A 25 -13.01 -11.16 -7.68
CA ALA A 25 -12.77 -12.34 -6.89
C ALA A 25 -13.25 -13.52 -7.76
N HIS A 26 -12.31 -14.22 -8.39
CA HIS A 26 -12.65 -15.45 -9.05
C HIS A 26 -13.23 -16.36 -7.96
N PRO A 27 -14.40 -16.97 -8.17
CA PRO A 27 -15.01 -17.85 -7.18
C PRO A 27 -14.18 -19.11 -6.87
N SER A 28 -12.99 -19.26 -7.42
CA SER A 28 -12.03 -20.33 -7.16
C SER A 28 -10.86 -19.96 -6.27
N ALA A 29 -10.82 -18.74 -5.70
CA ALA A 29 -9.85 -18.40 -4.64
C ALA A 29 -10.26 -19.03 -3.29
N ARG A 30 -10.67 -20.31 -3.31
CA ARG A 30 -10.62 -21.14 -2.13
C ARG A 30 -9.14 -21.31 -1.80
N HIS A 31 -8.70 -20.66 -0.73
CA HIS A 31 -7.33 -20.73 -0.20
C HIS A 31 -6.24 -20.27 -1.20
N ALA A 32 -6.19 -18.97 -1.51
CA ALA A 32 -4.90 -18.38 -1.75
C ALA A 32 -4.16 -18.37 -0.40
N THR A 33 -3.70 -19.52 0.02
CA THR A 33 -2.56 -19.61 0.90
C THR A 33 -1.48 -18.85 0.15
N VAL A 34 -1.15 -17.64 0.61
CA VAL A 34 0.13 -17.02 0.27
C VAL A 34 1.14 -18.10 0.61
N VAL A 35 1.67 -18.77 -0.43
CA VAL A 35 2.74 -19.73 -0.25
C VAL A 35 3.85 -18.97 0.42
N PRO A 36 4.28 -19.33 1.64
CA PRO A 36 5.40 -18.65 2.25
C PRO A 36 6.57 -18.81 1.27
N GLN A 37 7.01 -17.72 0.66
CA GLN A 37 8.27 -17.76 -0.06
C GLN A 37 9.32 -18.12 0.98
N HIS A 38 9.87 -19.32 0.91
CA HIS A 38 11.07 -19.69 1.62
C HIS A 38 12.21 -18.88 1.01
N VAL A 39 12.26 -17.58 1.36
CA VAL A 39 13.44 -16.77 1.17
C VAL A 39 14.46 -17.39 2.11
N HIS A 40 15.55 -17.92 1.57
CA HIS A 40 16.72 -18.26 2.36
C HIS A 40 17.15 -16.93 3.02
N ASP A 41 16.86 -16.80 4.32
CA ASP A 41 17.19 -15.58 5.08
C ASP A 41 18.72 -15.39 5.03
N PRO A 42 19.22 -14.33 4.38
CA PRO A 42 20.62 -13.98 4.55
C PRO A 42 20.85 -13.61 6.01
N VAL A 43 22.01 -13.91 6.51
CA VAL A 43 22.47 -13.78 7.90
C VAL A 43 21.71 -12.68 8.67
N ARG A 44 20.91 -13.08 9.64
CA ARG A 44 20.12 -12.20 10.49
C ARG A 44 21.07 -11.36 11.35
N LEU A 45 21.18 -10.07 11.06
CA LEU A 45 21.80 -9.14 11.99
C LEU A 45 20.93 -9.07 13.26
N PRO A 46 21.52 -8.92 14.47
CA PRO A 46 20.76 -8.86 15.71
C PRO A 46 19.72 -7.71 15.63
N ASP A 47 18.52 -7.96 16.16
CA ASP A 47 17.46 -6.96 16.24
C ASP A 47 17.99 -5.67 16.88
N PRO A 48 17.79 -4.50 16.27
CA PRO A 48 18.12 -3.24 16.90
C PRO A 48 17.26 -3.10 18.17
N ARG A 49 17.86 -3.36 19.32
CA ARG A 49 17.20 -3.11 20.60
C ARG A 49 17.18 -1.60 20.82
N PRO A 50 16.04 -1.02 21.23
CA PRO A 50 16.02 0.38 21.62
C PRO A 50 16.99 0.62 22.75
N PRO A 51 17.60 1.81 22.85
CA PRO A 51 18.55 2.13 23.91
C PRO A 51 17.93 1.90 25.29
N HIS A 52 18.71 1.39 26.23
CA HIS A 52 18.32 0.82 27.52
C HIS A 52 17.62 1.77 28.52
N ALA A 53 17.37 3.03 28.19
CA ALA A 53 16.96 4.05 29.17
C ALA A 53 15.49 4.50 29.10
N ALA A 54 14.78 4.35 27.99
CA ALA A 54 13.39 4.75 27.88
C ALA A 54 12.61 3.80 27.00
N ARG A 55 11.36 3.50 27.39
CA ARG A 55 10.44 2.70 26.58
C ARG A 55 10.19 3.43 25.24
N PRO A 56 10.41 2.80 24.08
CA PRO A 56 10.25 3.49 22.79
C PRO A 56 8.81 3.96 22.58
N PRO A 57 8.58 5.02 21.79
CA PRO A 57 7.23 5.40 21.39
C PRO A 57 6.57 4.24 20.63
N GLN A 58 5.24 4.14 20.71
CA GLN A 58 4.51 3.20 19.87
C GLN A 58 4.32 3.81 18.50
N PHE A 59 5.01 3.30 17.50
CA PHE A 59 4.75 3.67 16.12
C PHE A 59 3.51 2.96 15.59
N VAL A 60 2.67 3.70 14.89
CA VAL A 60 1.59 3.22 14.02
C VAL A 60 1.88 3.78 12.65
N VAL A 61 2.18 2.91 11.71
CA VAL A 61 2.57 3.29 10.35
C VAL A 61 1.50 2.80 9.39
N VAL A 62 0.92 3.72 8.65
CA VAL A 62 -0.11 3.38 7.66
C VAL A 62 0.38 3.77 6.28
N SER A 63 0.29 2.81 5.38
CA SER A 63 0.65 2.98 3.96
C SER A 63 -0.49 2.56 3.06
N PHE A 64 -0.59 3.23 1.90
CA PHE A 64 -1.63 3.01 0.91
C PHE A 64 -1.02 2.53 -0.40
N ASP A 65 -1.42 1.36 -0.86
CA ASP A 65 -0.94 0.75 -2.09
C ASP A 65 -1.70 1.27 -3.31
N GLY A 66 -0.99 1.49 -4.40
CA GLY A 66 -1.51 1.98 -5.66
C GLY A 66 -1.77 3.49 -5.66
N SER A 67 -2.49 3.98 -4.67
CA SER A 67 -2.81 5.40 -4.47
C SER A 67 -3.34 6.11 -5.71
N GLY A 68 -4.18 5.40 -6.49
CA GLY A 68 -4.93 5.97 -7.62
C GLY A 68 -6.17 6.75 -7.15
N GLY A 69 -6.72 7.63 -7.99
CA GLY A 69 -7.97 8.32 -7.70
C GLY A 69 -7.86 9.53 -6.76
N SER A 70 -8.09 10.72 -7.30
CA SER A 70 -7.90 12.00 -6.58
C SER A 70 -8.80 12.18 -5.35
N ARG A 71 -10.00 11.58 -5.34
CA ARG A 71 -10.97 11.70 -4.24
C ARG A 71 -10.48 11.07 -2.95
N LEU A 72 -9.84 9.90 -3.02
CA LEU A 72 -9.33 9.20 -1.85
C LEU A 72 -8.10 9.89 -1.24
N TRP A 73 -7.29 10.55 -2.07
CA TRP A 73 -6.24 11.45 -1.56
C TRP A 73 -6.81 12.54 -0.65
N VAL A 74 -7.86 13.22 -1.09
CA VAL A 74 -8.53 14.28 -0.30
C VAL A 74 -9.09 13.71 1.02
N TYR A 75 -9.73 12.55 0.94
CA TYR A 75 -10.27 11.87 2.13
C TYR A 75 -9.18 11.55 3.15
N TRP A 76 -8.11 10.83 2.72
CA TRP A 76 -7.06 10.37 3.62
C TRP A 76 -6.20 11.50 4.19
N ARG A 77 -5.91 12.54 3.43
CA ARG A 77 -5.28 13.76 3.94
C ARG A 77 -6.17 14.42 5.01
N GLY A 78 -7.49 14.41 4.81
CA GLY A 78 -8.45 14.87 5.82
C GLY A 78 -8.43 14.01 7.10
N VAL A 79 -8.31 12.70 6.97
CA VAL A 79 -8.16 11.78 8.13
C VAL A 79 -6.84 12.05 8.85
N ALA A 80 -5.75 12.19 8.12
CA ALA A 80 -4.42 12.46 8.66
C ALA A 80 -4.41 13.71 9.56
N ARG A 81 -4.95 14.83 9.07
CA ARG A 81 -5.07 16.07 9.86
C ARG A 81 -5.88 15.86 11.15
N ARG A 82 -7.02 15.12 11.08
CA ARG A 82 -7.84 14.84 12.28
C ARG A 82 -7.13 13.93 13.28
N ALA A 83 -6.38 12.97 12.80
CA ALA A 83 -5.63 12.01 13.61
C ALA A 83 -4.28 12.57 14.11
N ARG A 84 -3.75 13.62 13.48
CA ARG A 84 -2.37 14.11 13.64
C ARG A 84 -1.37 13.03 13.25
N ALA A 85 -1.53 12.51 12.04
CA ALA A 85 -0.75 11.41 11.49
C ALA A 85 -0.09 11.83 10.17
N HIS A 86 1.04 11.22 9.86
CA HIS A 86 1.58 11.18 8.52
C HIS A 86 1.44 9.76 7.96
N PHE A 87 1.16 9.66 6.67
CA PHE A 87 1.00 8.39 5.96
C PHE A 87 2.06 8.24 4.89
N THR A 88 2.28 7.02 4.44
CA THR A 88 3.05 6.71 3.24
C THR A 88 2.08 6.35 2.10
N PHE A 89 2.23 7.01 0.96
CA PHE A 89 1.46 6.71 -0.24
C PHE A 89 2.37 6.04 -1.27
N PHE A 90 2.20 4.75 -1.47
CA PHE A 90 2.90 3.98 -2.48
C PHE A 90 2.17 4.12 -3.81
N VAL A 91 2.67 4.99 -4.66
CA VAL A 91 2.06 5.32 -5.95
C VAL A 91 2.37 4.26 -6.99
N SER A 92 1.36 3.82 -7.75
CA SER A 92 1.56 3.06 -8.98
C SER A 92 1.69 4.01 -10.16
N GLY A 93 2.84 3.96 -10.85
CA GLY A 93 3.18 4.93 -11.90
C GLY A 93 2.20 4.98 -13.07
N VAL A 94 1.50 3.89 -13.38
CA VAL A 94 0.51 3.86 -14.46
C VAL A 94 -0.70 4.77 -14.21
N TYR A 95 -1.02 5.10 -12.96
CA TYR A 95 -2.06 6.05 -12.63
C TYR A 95 -1.70 7.51 -12.97
N LEU A 96 -0.46 7.75 -13.39
CA LEU A 96 0.01 9.04 -13.91
C LEU A 96 -0.08 9.14 -15.44
N LEU A 97 -0.67 8.14 -16.08
CA LEU A 97 -0.95 8.10 -17.52
C LEU A 97 -2.44 7.97 -17.78
N ASP A 98 -2.95 8.79 -18.68
CA ASP A 98 -4.24 8.51 -19.32
C ASP A 98 -4.13 7.33 -20.31
N TRP A 99 -5.27 6.77 -20.69
CA TRP A 99 -5.33 5.63 -21.62
C TRP A 99 -4.64 5.90 -22.96
N SER A 100 -4.69 7.12 -23.48
CA SER A 100 -4.11 7.48 -24.78
C SER A 100 -2.58 7.41 -24.76
N ARG A 101 -1.98 7.70 -23.60
CA ARG A 101 -0.52 7.68 -23.40
C ARG A 101 0.03 6.41 -22.75
N ARG A 102 -0.81 5.39 -22.53
CA ARG A 102 -0.43 4.15 -21.82
C ARG A 102 0.85 3.49 -22.35
N THR A 103 1.13 3.59 -23.68
CA THR A 103 2.29 2.99 -24.32
C THR A 103 3.62 3.68 -23.98
N LEU A 104 3.58 4.78 -23.21
CA LEU A 104 4.79 5.37 -22.62
C LEU A 104 5.35 4.47 -21.51
N TYR A 105 4.50 3.68 -20.86
CA TYR A 105 4.94 2.61 -19.97
C TYR A 105 5.28 1.35 -20.79
N ARG A 106 6.47 0.82 -20.57
CA ARG A 106 6.99 -0.36 -21.26
C ARG A 106 7.41 -1.40 -20.22
N PRO A 107 6.45 -2.12 -19.65
CA PRO A 107 6.73 -3.01 -18.52
C PRO A 107 7.74 -4.09 -18.90
N PRO A 108 8.63 -4.48 -17.97
CA PRO A 108 9.49 -5.64 -18.14
C PRO A 108 8.66 -6.87 -18.53
N ARG A 109 9.14 -7.62 -19.53
CA ARG A 109 8.54 -8.89 -20.01
C ARG A 109 7.11 -8.79 -20.56
N HIS A 110 6.58 -7.60 -20.78
CA HIS A 110 5.24 -7.39 -21.35
C HIS A 110 5.29 -6.40 -22.51
N SER A 111 4.22 -6.38 -23.29
CA SER A 111 4.08 -5.40 -24.39
C SER A 111 3.86 -3.98 -23.84
N PRO A 112 4.31 -2.94 -24.58
CA PRO A 112 4.09 -1.55 -24.20
C PRO A 112 2.61 -1.24 -23.90
N GLY A 113 2.34 -0.52 -22.81
CA GLY A 113 1.00 -0.15 -22.39
C GLY A 113 0.22 -1.27 -21.71
N ARG A 114 0.84 -2.40 -21.38
CA ARG A 114 0.25 -3.44 -20.56
C ARG A 114 0.29 -3.03 -19.09
N SER A 115 -0.78 -3.29 -18.37
CA SER A 115 -0.89 -3.17 -16.91
C SER A 115 -1.98 -4.13 -16.42
N ASP A 116 -1.84 -4.69 -15.23
CA ASP A 116 -2.87 -5.52 -14.59
C ASP A 116 -3.79 -4.70 -13.67
N ILE A 117 -3.48 -3.42 -13.49
CA ILE A 117 -4.35 -2.40 -12.91
C ILE A 117 -4.69 -1.33 -13.97
N GLY A 118 -5.63 -0.45 -13.67
CA GLY A 118 -6.06 0.60 -14.60
C GLY A 118 -5.00 1.67 -14.86
N PHE A 119 -5.39 2.65 -15.63
CA PHE A 119 -4.69 3.92 -15.83
C PHE A 119 -5.50 5.03 -15.16
N ALA A 120 -5.03 6.28 -15.20
CA ALA A 120 -5.76 7.40 -14.61
C ALA A 120 -7.21 7.46 -15.11
N LEU A 121 -8.14 7.74 -14.20
CA LEU A 121 -9.55 7.88 -14.49
C LEU A 121 -9.84 9.34 -14.90
N ASP A 122 -10.46 9.54 -16.05
CA ASP A 122 -10.78 10.89 -16.57
C ASP A 122 -11.82 11.61 -15.71
N ASP A 123 -12.76 10.87 -15.12
CA ASP A 123 -13.83 11.40 -14.26
C ASP A 123 -13.32 11.95 -12.92
N GLU A 124 -12.07 11.63 -12.54
CA GLU A 124 -11.39 12.19 -11.36
C GLU A 124 -10.37 13.29 -11.71
N GLY A 125 -10.40 13.81 -12.93
CA GLY A 125 -9.52 14.88 -13.39
C GLY A 125 -8.15 14.41 -13.88
N GLY A 126 -8.00 13.12 -14.10
CA GLY A 126 -6.85 12.50 -14.74
C GLY A 126 -5.51 12.67 -14.00
N PRO A 127 -4.39 12.46 -14.71
CA PRO A 127 -3.04 12.48 -14.12
C PRO A 127 -2.68 13.78 -13.40
N GLU A 128 -3.12 14.92 -13.94
CA GLU A 128 -2.78 16.22 -13.37
C GLU A 128 -3.48 16.47 -12.02
N ALA A 129 -4.74 16.03 -11.87
CA ALA A 129 -5.43 16.11 -10.58
C ALA A 129 -4.73 15.24 -9.53
N MET A 130 -4.27 14.06 -9.92
CA MET A 130 -3.50 13.17 -9.04
C MET A 130 -2.17 13.79 -8.63
N LEU A 131 -1.40 14.38 -9.57
CA LEU A 131 -0.14 15.04 -9.26
C LEU A 131 -0.32 16.22 -8.30
N ARG A 132 -1.41 16.99 -8.42
CA ARG A 132 -1.76 18.03 -7.44
C ARG A 132 -1.98 17.44 -6.04
N GLN A 133 -2.61 16.27 -5.93
CA GLN A 133 -2.81 15.62 -4.63
C GLN A 133 -1.49 15.07 -4.05
N ILE A 134 -0.64 14.49 -4.89
CA ILE A 134 0.71 14.04 -4.52
C ILE A 134 1.52 15.21 -3.96
N ALA A 135 1.57 16.33 -4.69
CA ALA A 135 2.27 17.54 -4.26
C ALA A 135 1.73 18.07 -2.92
N ALA A 136 0.41 18.13 -2.78
CA ALA A 136 -0.22 18.62 -1.56
C ALA A 136 0.04 17.68 -0.37
N ALA A 137 0.00 16.35 -0.57
CA ALA A 137 0.33 15.38 0.47
C ALA A 137 1.79 15.50 0.93
N TYR A 138 2.72 15.64 0.00
CA TYR A 138 4.14 15.86 0.33
C TYR A 138 4.34 17.14 1.16
N LEU A 139 3.72 18.25 0.75
CA LEU A 139 3.79 19.52 1.50
C LEU A 139 3.11 19.48 2.87
N GLU A 140 2.17 18.56 3.08
CA GLU A 140 1.55 18.28 4.38
C GLU A 140 2.39 17.32 5.26
N GLY A 141 3.57 16.89 4.81
CA GLY A 141 4.49 16.03 5.54
C GLY A 141 4.25 14.52 5.35
N HIS A 142 3.39 14.14 4.42
CA HIS A 142 3.22 12.75 4.03
C HIS A 142 4.38 12.27 3.17
N GLU A 143 4.63 10.99 3.18
CA GLU A 143 5.62 10.36 2.33
C GLU A 143 5.02 9.87 1.02
N ILE A 144 5.77 10.06 -0.07
CA ILE A 144 5.50 9.47 -1.38
C ILE A 144 6.53 8.39 -1.63
N GLY A 145 6.07 7.16 -1.78
CA GLY A 145 6.87 5.99 -2.12
C GLY A 145 6.38 5.34 -3.40
N THR A 146 6.96 4.19 -3.77
CA THR A 146 6.58 3.47 -4.98
C THR A 146 5.82 2.17 -4.70
N HIS A 147 4.73 1.95 -5.45
CA HIS A 147 4.14 0.63 -5.66
C HIS A 147 4.48 0.11 -7.06
N TYR A 148 5.62 0.56 -7.58
CA TYR A 148 6.09 0.32 -8.96
C TYR A 148 5.08 0.85 -9.98
N ASN A 149 4.76 0.08 -11.08
CA ASN A 149 3.88 0.64 -12.10
C ASN A 149 2.70 -0.27 -12.44
N GLY A 150 2.93 -1.39 -13.13
CA GLY A 150 1.88 -2.17 -13.81
C GLY A 150 1.24 -3.29 -13.01
N HIS A 151 1.73 -3.58 -11.79
CA HIS A 151 1.14 -4.51 -10.81
C HIS A 151 1.01 -5.97 -11.31
N PHE A 152 2.08 -6.53 -11.90
CA PHE A 152 2.07 -7.89 -12.44
C PHE A 152 2.31 -8.94 -11.36
N CYS A 153 1.29 -9.75 -11.06
CA CYS A 153 1.33 -10.77 -10.00
C CYS A 153 1.29 -12.21 -10.54
N ALA A 154 1.91 -13.13 -9.79
CA ALA A 154 1.72 -14.56 -10.05
C ALA A 154 0.22 -14.94 -9.90
N PRO A 155 -0.26 -16.00 -10.60
CA PRO A 155 0.56 -17.01 -11.29
C PRO A 155 0.87 -16.71 -12.76
N TYR A 156 0.67 -15.50 -13.21
CA TYR A 156 0.84 -15.17 -14.64
C TYR A 156 2.32 -15.01 -15.01
N ALA A 157 2.69 -15.45 -16.23
CA ALA A 157 4.04 -15.30 -16.76
C ALA A 157 4.45 -13.82 -16.84
N GLY A 158 5.70 -13.52 -16.54
CA GLY A 158 6.21 -12.15 -16.49
C GLY A 158 5.89 -11.39 -15.21
N SER A 159 5.35 -12.09 -14.19
CA SER A 159 5.06 -11.50 -12.87
C SER A 159 6.34 -11.01 -12.18
N VAL A 160 6.15 -10.09 -11.22
CA VAL A 160 7.25 -9.56 -10.39
C VAL A 160 8.04 -10.65 -9.63
N GLY A 161 7.43 -11.83 -9.43
CA GLY A 161 8.10 -12.99 -8.84
C GLY A 161 9.21 -13.59 -9.71
N GLU A 162 9.20 -13.29 -11.02
CA GLU A 162 10.18 -13.80 -11.98
C GLU A 162 11.22 -12.75 -12.39
N TRP A 163 11.13 -11.53 -11.86
CA TRP A 163 11.94 -10.41 -12.32
C TRP A 163 13.40 -10.50 -11.90
N SER A 164 14.27 -10.25 -12.88
CA SER A 164 15.71 -10.10 -12.67
C SER A 164 16.05 -8.71 -12.10
N ALA A 165 17.31 -8.53 -11.70
CA ALA A 165 17.80 -7.23 -11.26
C ALA A 165 17.69 -6.14 -12.36
N ALA A 166 17.80 -6.53 -13.62
CA ALA A 166 17.62 -5.61 -14.76
C ALA A 166 16.16 -5.20 -14.92
N ASP A 167 15.21 -6.15 -14.78
CA ASP A 167 13.77 -5.88 -14.83
C ASP A 167 13.38 -4.90 -13.71
N TRP A 168 13.82 -5.13 -12.48
CA TRP A 168 13.57 -4.23 -11.35
C TRP A 168 14.17 -2.83 -11.55
N SER A 169 15.39 -2.76 -12.09
CA SER A 169 16.06 -1.48 -12.38
C SER A 169 15.33 -0.69 -13.46
N ASP A 170 14.86 -1.36 -14.51
CA ASP A 170 14.08 -0.75 -15.59
C ASP A 170 12.73 -0.25 -15.07
N GLU A 171 12.01 -1.06 -14.30
CA GLU A 171 10.74 -0.71 -13.71
C GLU A 171 10.82 0.55 -12.83
N LEU A 172 11.83 0.65 -11.98
CA LEU A 172 12.07 1.83 -11.15
C LEU A 172 12.45 3.05 -11.98
N SER A 173 13.23 2.88 -13.07
CA SER A 173 13.55 3.99 -13.97
C SER A 173 12.31 4.51 -14.70
N GLN A 174 11.39 3.60 -15.06
CA GLN A 174 10.11 3.98 -15.63
C GLN A 174 9.20 4.67 -14.60
N PHE A 175 9.21 4.23 -13.35
CA PHE A 175 8.48 4.92 -12.27
C PHE A 175 8.95 6.38 -12.13
N ASP A 176 10.26 6.61 -12.05
CA ASP A 176 10.82 7.97 -11.97
C ASP A 176 10.37 8.82 -13.17
N LYS A 177 10.46 8.27 -14.38
CA LYS A 177 10.01 8.95 -15.60
C LYS A 177 8.52 9.27 -15.59
N LEU A 178 7.67 8.34 -15.13
CA LEU A 178 6.24 8.56 -15.07
C LEU A 178 5.87 9.62 -14.04
N LEU A 179 6.54 9.64 -12.89
CA LEU A 179 6.26 10.58 -11.83
C LEU A 179 6.80 11.99 -12.11
N PHE A 180 8.01 12.11 -12.67
CA PHE A 180 8.71 13.39 -12.77
C PHE A 180 8.76 13.98 -14.18
N ASP A 181 8.79 13.17 -15.23
CA ASP A 181 9.10 13.65 -16.59
C ASP A 181 7.94 13.60 -17.56
N THR A 182 6.92 12.75 -17.30
CA THR A 182 5.88 12.47 -18.28
C THR A 182 4.80 13.55 -18.35
N ASN A 183 4.55 14.24 -17.26
CA ASN A 183 3.56 15.30 -17.14
C ASN A 183 4.23 16.66 -16.99
N ARG A 184 3.52 17.73 -17.40
CA ARG A 184 4.04 19.11 -17.26
C ARG A 184 3.90 19.69 -15.86
N PHE A 185 3.50 18.89 -14.90
CA PHE A 185 3.32 19.32 -13.52
C PHE A 185 4.65 19.17 -12.77
N GLU A 186 5.17 20.26 -12.22
CA GLU A 186 6.38 20.25 -11.40
C GLU A 186 6.04 19.91 -9.95
N LEU A 187 6.58 18.79 -9.47
CA LEU A 187 6.43 18.36 -8.08
C LEU A 187 7.39 19.15 -7.17
N PRO A 188 7.00 19.40 -5.90
CA PRO A 188 7.86 20.12 -4.93
C PRO A 188 9.01 19.26 -4.37
N PHE A 189 9.29 18.11 -4.99
CA PHE A 189 10.35 17.18 -4.61
C PHE A 189 10.87 16.45 -5.86
N GLY A 190 12.06 15.86 -5.76
CA GLY A 190 12.69 15.10 -6.84
C GLY A 190 12.80 13.60 -6.57
N PRO A 191 13.37 12.83 -7.52
CA PRO A 191 13.48 11.37 -7.42
C PRO A 191 14.17 10.87 -6.15
N GLY A 192 15.13 11.61 -5.61
CA GLY A 192 15.83 11.24 -4.38
C GLY A 192 14.95 11.24 -3.12
N GLU A 193 13.73 11.77 -3.21
CA GLU A 193 12.76 11.74 -2.12
C GLU A 193 11.94 10.44 -2.09
N VAL A 194 11.94 9.64 -3.15
CA VAL A 194 11.31 8.33 -3.18
C VAL A 194 12.29 7.29 -2.63
N VAL A 195 12.22 7.02 -1.34
CA VAL A 195 13.21 6.20 -0.62
C VAL A 195 12.69 4.85 -0.14
N GLY A 196 11.46 4.50 -0.48
CA GLY A 196 10.85 3.24 -0.10
C GLY A 196 9.71 2.81 -1.00
N GLY A 197 9.30 1.55 -0.83
CA GLY A 197 8.24 0.97 -1.63
C GLY A 197 7.68 -0.33 -1.08
N ARG A 198 6.67 -0.82 -1.80
CA ARG A 198 6.06 -2.13 -1.61
C ARG A 198 5.84 -2.80 -2.95
N THR A 199 6.27 -4.05 -3.09
CA THR A 199 6.08 -4.81 -4.33
C THR A 199 4.61 -5.20 -4.52
N PRO A 200 4.13 -5.24 -5.76
CA PRO A 200 2.83 -5.78 -6.09
C PRO A 200 2.62 -7.16 -5.48
N CYS A 201 1.44 -7.37 -4.89
CA CYS A 201 1.06 -8.63 -4.25
C CYS A 201 2.05 -9.15 -3.18
N LEU A 202 2.93 -8.31 -2.65
CA LEU A 202 4.03 -8.68 -1.74
C LEU A 202 4.96 -9.75 -2.35
N GLN A 203 5.06 -9.81 -3.67
CA GLN A 203 5.85 -10.80 -4.42
C GLN A 203 7.19 -10.21 -4.87
N GLY A 204 8.09 -11.08 -5.29
CA GLY A 204 9.43 -10.75 -5.76
C GLY A 204 10.51 -11.43 -4.93
N ASP A 205 11.63 -11.74 -5.57
CA ASP A 205 12.82 -12.22 -4.85
C ASP A 205 13.56 -11.01 -4.26
N LEU A 206 13.42 -10.83 -2.95
CA LEU A 206 14.03 -9.71 -2.23
C LEU A 206 15.56 -9.79 -2.21
N SER A 207 16.15 -10.97 -2.42
CA SER A 207 17.60 -11.11 -2.56
C SER A 207 18.12 -10.51 -3.88
N ILE A 208 17.27 -10.45 -4.90
CA ILE A 208 17.52 -9.77 -6.18
C ILE A 208 17.16 -8.28 -6.08
N LEU A 209 15.99 -7.97 -5.49
CA LEU A 209 15.47 -6.62 -5.41
C LEU A 209 16.29 -5.69 -4.51
N TYR A 210 16.63 -6.12 -3.29
CA TYR A 210 17.28 -5.24 -2.30
C TYR A 210 18.61 -4.66 -2.75
N PRO A 211 19.51 -5.40 -3.43
CA PRO A 211 20.70 -4.79 -4.03
C PRO A 211 20.38 -3.73 -5.09
N VAL A 212 19.26 -3.86 -5.82
CA VAL A 212 18.82 -2.84 -6.78
C VAL A 212 18.34 -1.61 -6.04
N LEU A 213 17.50 -1.77 -5.04
CA LEU A 213 17.00 -0.68 -4.19
C LEU A 213 18.14 0.10 -3.52
N ALA A 214 19.11 -0.62 -2.93
CA ALA A 214 20.26 -0.01 -2.28
C ALA A 214 21.10 0.85 -3.23
N ARG A 215 21.37 0.38 -4.46
CA ARG A 215 22.10 1.16 -5.47
C ARG A 215 21.35 2.41 -5.92
N ARG A 216 20.02 2.43 -5.82
CA ARG A 216 19.18 3.59 -6.15
C ARG A 216 18.92 4.53 -4.97
N GLY A 217 19.52 4.28 -3.81
CA GLY A 217 19.38 5.11 -2.62
C GLY A 217 18.09 4.85 -1.82
N PHE A 218 17.39 3.76 -2.10
CA PHE A 218 16.25 3.35 -1.27
C PHE A 218 16.74 2.97 0.13
N ARG A 219 15.92 3.26 1.13
CA ARG A 219 16.25 3.04 2.53
C ARG A 219 15.47 1.87 3.13
N TYR A 220 14.25 1.61 2.62
CA TYR A 220 13.38 0.57 3.16
C TYR A 220 12.50 -0.08 2.08
N ASP A 221 11.94 -1.23 2.45
CA ASP A 221 10.93 -1.99 1.72
C ASP A 221 9.92 -2.57 2.70
N THR A 222 8.64 -2.61 2.32
CA THR A 222 7.54 -3.10 3.17
C THR A 222 6.83 -4.32 2.59
N SER A 223 7.51 -5.09 1.73
CA SER A 223 6.92 -6.25 1.04
C SER A 223 6.88 -7.53 1.85
N ARG A 224 7.60 -7.59 2.97
CA ARG A 224 7.64 -8.79 3.83
C ARG A 224 6.44 -8.82 4.79
N GLN A 225 6.15 -10.03 5.25
CA GLN A 225 5.19 -10.30 6.33
C GLN A 225 5.92 -10.83 7.56
N ALA A 226 5.40 -10.53 8.74
CA ALA A 226 5.94 -11.02 10.00
C ALA A 226 4.86 -11.14 11.08
N ARG A 227 5.19 -11.81 12.17
CA ARG A 227 4.30 -11.89 13.33
C ARG A 227 4.19 -10.54 14.04
N LEU A 228 3.03 -10.28 14.62
CA LEU A 228 2.84 -9.12 15.50
C LEU A 228 3.91 -9.08 16.61
N GLY A 229 4.53 -7.92 16.78
CA GLY A 229 5.63 -7.72 17.72
C GLY A 229 7.02 -7.87 17.10
N THR A 230 7.14 -8.12 15.80
CA THR A 230 8.42 -8.12 15.09
C THR A 230 8.87 -6.69 14.80
N TRP A 231 10.12 -6.36 15.18
CA TRP A 231 10.76 -5.12 14.82
C TRP A 231 11.30 -5.16 13.40
N PRO A 232 11.34 -4.00 12.67
CA PRO A 232 12.05 -3.90 11.41
C PRO A 232 13.52 -4.33 11.56
N SER A 233 14.08 -4.91 10.52
CA SER A 233 15.47 -5.35 10.48
C SER A 233 16.17 -4.93 9.20
N ARG A 234 17.49 -4.73 9.23
CA ARG A 234 18.26 -4.45 8.01
C ARG A 234 18.65 -5.75 7.30
N ILE A 235 18.35 -5.81 6.01
CA ILE A 235 18.68 -6.92 5.13
C ILE A 235 19.33 -6.32 3.88
N LEU A 236 20.56 -6.71 3.56
CA LEU A 236 21.31 -6.19 2.41
C LEU A 236 21.34 -4.65 2.32
N GLY A 237 21.41 -3.97 3.47
CA GLY A 237 21.46 -2.50 3.56
C GLY A 237 20.09 -1.81 3.59
N ILE A 238 19.00 -2.53 3.32
CA ILE A 238 17.62 -2.02 3.30
C ILE A 238 16.92 -2.34 4.63
N TRP A 239 16.16 -1.40 5.19
CA TRP A 239 15.24 -1.69 6.27
C TRP A 239 14.04 -2.48 5.74
N SER A 240 13.85 -3.69 6.23
CA SER A 240 12.62 -4.46 6.02
C SER A 240 11.62 -4.07 7.10
N VAL A 241 10.56 -3.35 6.71
CA VAL A 241 9.44 -2.94 7.57
C VAL A 241 8.25 -3.83 7.25
N PRO A 242 8.03 -4.94 7.97
CA PRO A 242 7.04 -5.93 7.55
C PRO A 242 5.61 -5.49 7.83
N LEU A 243 4.66 -5.92 6.99
CA LEU A 243 3.26 -6.04 7.37
C LEU A 243 3.10 -7.16 8.40
N LEU A 244 2.15 -7.01 9.31
CA LEU A 244 2.06 -7.88 10.47
C LEU A 244 0.87 -8.83 10.40
N GLU A 245 1.07 -10.08 10.81
CA GLU A 245 -0.02 -11.02 11.06
C GLU A 245 -0.68 -10.67 12.40
N ILE A 246 -1.87 -10.11 12.35
CA ILE A 246 -2.65 -9.69 13.52
C ILE A 246 -3.76 -10.70 13.84
N PRO A 247 -4.18 -10.83 15.12
CA PRO A 247 -5.39 -11.58 15.46
C PRO A 247 -6.60 -10.99 14.74
N PHE A 248 -7.42 -11.85 14.12
CA PHE A 248 -8.60 -11.43 13.39
C PHE A 248 -9.83 -11.70 14.27
N VAL A 249 -10.52 -10.63 14.68
CA VAL A 249 -11.71 -10.73 15.55
C VAL A 249 -12.84 -11.40 14.77
N GLY A 250 -13.55 -12.31 15.45
CA GLY A 250 -14.56 -13.17 14.79
C GLY A 250 -13.98 -14.45 14.20
N HIS A 251 -12.66 -14.57 14.09
CA HIS A 251 -11.99 -15.71 13.47
C HIS A 251 -10.97 -16.38 14.40
N THR A 252 -10.61 -17.64 14.10
CA THR A 252 -9.64 -18.42 14.89
C THR A 252 -8.21 -18.32 14.35
N PHE A 253 -7.99 -17.59 13.27
CA PHE A 253 -6.71 -17.43 12.59
C PHE A 253 -6.21 -15.99 12.64
N ARG A 254 -4.99 -15.77 12.17
CA ARG A 254 -4.40 -14.45 12.00
C ARG A 254 -4.51 -14.02 10.55
N VAL A 255 -4.60 -12.73 10.34
CA VAL A 255 -4.65 -12.11 9.01
C VAL A 255 -3.55 -11.08 8.89
N VAL A 256 -3.02 -10.88 7.69
CA VAL A 256 -2.09 -9.77 7.43
C VAL A 256 -2.82 -8.44 7.65
N SER A 257 -2.16 -7.48 8.29
CA SER A 257 -2.68 -6.16 8.62
C SER A 257 -2.91 -5.29 7.38
N MET A 258 -3.66 -5.81 6.42
CA MET A 258 -3.97 -5.17 5.15
C MET A 258 -5.46 -5.38 4.83
N ASP A 259 -6.12 -4.32 4.36
CA ASP A 259 -7.56 -4.33 4.06
C ASP A 259 -7.97 -5.43 3.09
N TYR A 260 -7.20 -5.66 2.01
CA TYR A 260 -7.46 -6.74 1.05
C TYR A 260 -7.45 -8.13 1.71
N ASN A 261 -6.54 -8.37 2.66
CA ASN A 261 -6.48 -9.64 3.37
C ASN A 261 -7.67 -9.83 4.33
N LEU A 262 -8.17 -8.73 4.91
CA LEU A 262 -9.42 -8.73 5.68
C LEU A 262 -10.61 -9.03 4.75
N LEU A 263 -10.76 -8.28 3.66
CA LEU A 263 -11.81 -8.43 2.65
C LEU A 263 -11.92 -9.87 2.13
N ALA A 264 -10.80 -10.49 1.80
CA ALA A 264 -10.76 -11.86 1.28
C ALA A 264 -11.32 -12.91 2.25
N ASN A 265 -11.43 -12.57 3.53
CA ASN A 265 -11.91 -13.45 4.60
C ASN A 265 -13.26 -13.02 5.20
N GLN A 266 -13.88 -11.92 4.71
CA GLN A 266 -15.18 -11.40 5.18
C GLN A 266 -16.25 -11.42 4.09
N VAL A 267 -16.13 -12.31 3.12
CA VAL A 267 -17.07 -12.41 2.00
C VAL A 267 -18.48 -12.73 2.51
N GLY A 268 -19.43 -11.86 2.17
CA GLY A 268 -20.84 -12.03 2.54
C GLY A 268 -21.24 -11.45 3.90
N GLU A 269 -20.30 -10.81 4.60
CA GLU A 269 -20.61 -10.10 5.83
C GLU A 269 -21.27 -8.74 5.57
N SER A 270 -21.94 -8.19 6.57
CA SER A 270 -22.49 -6.85 6.47
C SER A 270 -21.40 -5.78 6.65
N PRO A 271 -21.52 -4.59 6.01
CA PRO A 271 -20.57 -3.49 6.22
C PRO A 271 -20.37 -3.12 7.70
N ALA A 272 -21.40 -3.22 8.53
CA ALA A 272 -21.30 -2.94 9.94
C ALA A 272 -20.49 -3.99 10.72
N SER A 273 -20.60 -5.28 10.34
CA SER A 273 -19.78 -6.36 10.91
C SER A 273 -18.31 -6.16 10.49
N ILE A 274 -18.07 -5.91 9.20
CA ILE A 274 -16.75 -5.66 8.62
C ILE A 274 -16.07 -4.49 9.34
N GLU A 275 -16.74 -3.34 9.48
CA GLU A 275 -16.20 -2.18 10.21
C GLU A 275 -15.85 -2.54 11.65
N HIS A 276 -16.77 -3.25 12.35
CA HIS A 276 -16.55 -3.62 13.74
C HIS A 276 -15.34 -4.53 13.92
N GLU A 277 -15.25 -5.61 13.15
CA GLU A 277 -14.19 -6.62 13.25
C GLU A 277 -12.83 -6.07 12.82
N THR A 278 -12.79 -5.29 11.74
CA THR A 278 -11.58 -4.59 11.28
C THR A 278 -11.07 -3.64 12.36
N TYR A 279 -11.93 -2.77 12.88
CA TYR A 279 -11.56 -1.85 13.97
C TYR A 279 -11.07 -2.59 15.21
N ALA A 280 -11.78 -3.63 15.62
CA ALA A 280 -11.46 -4.40 16.83
C ALA A 280 -10.13 -5.15 16.66
N SER A 281 -9.85 -5.70 15.47
CA SER A 281 -8.60 -6.39 15.12
C SER A 281 -7.41 -5.42 15.17
N LEU A 282 -7.51 -4.26 14.54
CA LEU A 282 -6.49 -3.21 14.58
C LEU A 282 -6.24 -2.71 16.01
N LEU A 283 -7.30 -2.46 16.77
CA LEU A 283 -7.19 -2.00 18.15
C LEU A 283 -6.58 -3.07 19.07
N GLY A 284 -6.92 -4.34 18.85
CA GLY A 284 -6.34 -5.49 19.56
C GLY A 284 -4.85 -5.62 19.30
N ALA A 285 -4.43 -5.55 18.02
CA ALA A 285 -3.04 -5.56 17.61
C ALA A 285 -2.25 -4.38 18.22
N PHE A 286 -2.81 -3.17 18.15
CA PHE A 286 -2.22 -1.99 18.80
C PHE A 286 -2.02 -2.20 20.30
N ARG A 287 -3.03 -2.67 21.03
CA ARG A 287 -2.94 -2.91 22.47
C ARG A 287 -1.85 -3.93 22.82
N THR A 288 -1.71 -4.97 22.00
CA THR A 288 -0.68 -6.00 22.17
C THR A 288 0.72 -5.42 21.99
N SER A 289 0.99 -4.71 20.88
CA SER A 289 2.28 -4.03 20.66
C SER A 289 2.56 -2.97 21.73
N TYR A 290 1.54 -2.14 22.02
CA TYR A 290 1.65 -1.04 22.99
C TYR A 290 1.98 -1.49 24.41
N ARG A 291 1.44 -2.61 24.88
CA ARG A 291 1.74 -3.19 26.20
C ARG A 291 2.99 -4.07 26.17
N GLY A 292 3.29 -4.66 25.03
CA GLY A 292 4.42 -5.54 24.79
C GLY A 292 5.73 -4.79 24.55
N ASN A 293 6.43 -5.18 23.50
CA ASN A 293 7.77 -4.69 23.16
C ASN A 293 7.79 -3.39 22.35
N ARG A 294 6.64 -2.78 22.07
CA ARG A 294 6.47 -1.54 21.28
C ARG A 294 6.98 -1.63 19.83
N ALA A 295 7.10 -2.83 19.28
CA ALA A 295 7.35 -2.96 17.84
C ALA A 295 6.33 -2.17 17.05
N PRO A 296 6.73 -1.49 15.98
CA PRO A 296 5.84 -0.72 15.13
C PRO A 296 4.64 -1.54 14.66
N LEU A 297 3.45 -0.95 14.62
CA LEU A 297 2.27 -1.53 14.00
C LEU A 297 2.17 -0.99 12.57
N SER A 298 2.60 -1.78 11.60
CA SER A 298 2.49 -1.47 10.17
C SER A 298 1.16 -1.98 9.64
N ILE A 299 0.45 -1.13 8.91
CA ILE A 299 -0.89 -1.37 8.35
C ILE A 299 -0.87 -0.96 6.89
N GLY A 300 -1.29 -1.86 5.99
CA GLY A 300 -1.46 -1.58 4.56
C GLY A 300 -2.94 -1.39 4.21
N PHE A 301 -3.21 -0.43 3.36
CA PHE A 301 -4.54 -0.19 2.79
C PHE A 301 -4.42 0.12 1.30
N HIS A 302 -5.55 0.03 0.59
CA HIS A 302 -5.66 0.44 -0.80
C HIS A 302 -6.56 1.68 -0.92
N PHE A 303 -6.49 2.35 -2.06
CA PHE A 303 -7.43 3.40 -2.41
C PHE A 303 -8.69 2.79 -3.01
N GLU A 304 -9.43 2.08 -2.15
CA GLU A 304 -10.67 1.38 -2.50
C GLU A 304 -11.74 1.67 -1.44
N THR A 305 -12.98 1.58 -1.82
CA THR A 305 -14.13 1.88 -0.94
C THR A 305 -15.02 0.66 -0.76
N TRP A 306 -14.38 -0.51 -0.59
CA TRP A 306 -15.07 -1.80 -0.48
C TRP A 306 -16.10 -1.81 0.65
N ASP A 307 -17.18 -2.55 0.42
CA ASP A 307 -18.25 -2.76 1.39
C ASP A 307 -18.75 -1.45 2.01
N ALA A 308 -19.06 -0.48 1.14
CA ALA A 308 -19.59 0.82 1.54
C ALA A 308 -18.68 1.58 2.53
N TRP A 309 -17.36 1.59 2.28
CA TRP A 309 -16.35 2.27 3.10
C TRP A 309 -16.09 1.63 4.47
N ALA A 310 -16.50 0.39 4.70
CA ALA A 310 -16.41 -0.23 6.02
C ALA A 310 -14.97 -0.28 6.56
N TYR A 311 -14.00 -0.63 5.70
CA TYR A 311 -12.57 -0.67 6.06
C TYR A 311 -12.02 0.73 6.36
N ASP A 312 -12.35 1.72 5.52
CA ASP A 312 -11.92 3.12 5.68
C ASP A 312 -12.47 3.75 6.96
N HIS A 313 -13.72 3.47 7.28
CA HIS A 313 -14.35 3.93 8.53
C HIS A 313 -13.67 3.28 9.74
N ALA A 314 -13.38 1.97 9.68
CA ALA A 314 -12.68 1.25 10.73
C ALA A 314 -11.29 1.84 10.98
N LEU A 315 -10.49 2.05 9.93
CA LEU A 315 -9.16 2.64 10.02
C LEU A 315 -9.22 4.08 10.52
N THR A 316 -10.13 4.90 10.00
CA THR A 316 -10.31 6.29 10.45
C THR A 316 -10.60 6.35 11.94
N ARG A 317 -11.55 5.54 12.42
CA ARG A 317 -11.93 5.46 13.83
C ARG A 317 -10.75 5.00 14.70
N PHE A 318 -9.98 4.02 14.23
CA PHE A 318 -8.79 3.53 14.89
C PHE A 318 -7.75 4.63 15.05
N LEU A 319 -7.37 5.30 13.96
CA LEU A 319 -6.34 6.35 13.95
C LEU A 319 -6.70 7.53 14.86
N VAL A 320 -7.93 8.06 14.75
CA VAL A 320 -8.38 9.16 15.61
C VAL A 320 -8.31 8.79 17.09
N LYS A 321 -8.52 7.51 17.43
CA LYS A 321 -8.44 7.02 18.81
C LYS A 321 -7.02 6.88 19.32
N VAL A 322 -6.09 6.34 18.51
CA VAL A 322 -4.77 5.95 19.03
C VAL A 322 -3.71 7.01 18.85
N CYS A 323 -3.75 7.78 17.74
CA CYS A 323 -2.71 8.74 17.38
C CYS A 323 -2.67 10.01 18.26
N ARG A 324 -3.71 10.25 19.06
CA ARG A 324 -3.75 11.39 19.98
C ARG A 324 -3.05 11.12 21.32
N ARG A 325 -2.54 9.91 21.53
CA ARG A 325 -1.83 9.58 22.76
C ARG A 325 -0.40 10.15 22.71
N PRO A 326 0.10 10.73 23.81
CA PRO A 326 1.39 11.45 23.80
C PRO A 326 2.60 10.55 23.52
N ASP A 327 2.47 9.23 23.80
CA ASP A 327 3.51 8.22 23.61
C ASP A 327 3.30 7.36 22.35
N VAL A 328 2.41 7.80 21.44
CA VAL A 328 2.14 7.18 20.14
C VAL A 328 2.58 8.13 19.03
N ARG A 329 3.24 7.58 18.03
CA ARG A 329 3.63 8.28 16.80
C ARG A 329 2.96 7.61 15.62
N CYS A 330 1.98 8.29 15.02
CA CYS A 330 1.38 7.88 13.76
C CYS A 330 2.18 8.57 12.64
N ALA A 331 3.14 7.85 12.11
CA ALA A 331 4.22 8.34 11.28
C ALA A 331 4.23 7.65 9.92
N SER A 332 4.90 8.24 8.93
CA SER A 332 5.23 7.57 7.68
C SER A 332 6.31 6.49 7.89
N ASP A 333 6.50 5.62 6.89
CA ASP A 333 7.59 4.64 6.91
C ASP A 333 8.96 5.32 6.95
N ARG A 334 9.15 6.44 6.24
CA ARG A 334 10.38 7.24 6.29
C ARG A 334 10.67 7.75 7.69
N GLU A 335 9.69 8.33 8.37
CA GLU A 335 9.85 8.84 9.74
C GLU A 335 10.19 7.72 10.74
N LEU A 336 9.62 6.52 10.55
CA LEU A 336 10.00 5.34 11.32
C LEU A 336 11.46 4.97 11.06
N VAL A 337 11.88 4.92 9.79
CA VAL A 337 13.26 4.58 9.41
C VAL A 337 14.27 5.64 9.88
N ASP A 338 13.91 6.91 9.86
CA ASP A 338 14.73 7.99 10.45
C ASP A 338 14.96 7.77 11.94
N TRP A 339 13.92 7.39 12.66
CA TRP A 339 14.02 7.07 14.08
C TRP A 339 14.87 5.82 14.34
N LEU A 340 14.71 4.76 13.53
CA LEU A 340 15.51 3.55 13.62
C LEU A 340 17.00 3.83 13.37
N ASP A 341 17.33 4.60 12.32
CA ASP A 341 18.70 4.99 11.99
C ASP A 341 19.35 5.82 13.09
N ALA A 342 18.60 6.73 13.70
CA ALA A 342 19.08 7.53 14.82
C ALA A 342 19.34 6.67 16.07
N SER A 343 18.47 5.67 16.32
CA SER A 343 18.59 4.77 17.48
C SER A 343 19.80 3.82 17.37
N VAL A 344 20.15 3.39 16.15
CA VAL A 344 21.35 2.56 15.91
C VAL A 344 22.65 3.37 16.08
N ARG A 345 22.64 4.66 15.71
CA ARG A 345 23.84 5.52 15.83
C ARG A 345 24.13 5.98 17.26
N GLY A 346 23.13 5.96 18.14
CA GLY A 346 23.26 6.34 19.54
C GLY A 346 23.55 5.19 20.52
N SER A 347 23.68 3.97 20.00
CA SER A 347 24.04 2.75 20.76
C SER A 347 25.47 2.36 20.48
#